data_8f970ba15995c01c4b85e09dcf787cbb
#
_entry.id   8f970ba15995c01c4b85e09dcf787cbb
#
_cell.length_a   1.000
_cell.length_b   1.000
_cell.length_c   1.000
_cell.angle_alpha   90.00
_cell.angle_beta   90.00
_cell.angle_gamma   90.00
#
_symmetry.space_group_name_H-M   'P 1'
#
loop_
_entity.id
_entity.type
_entity.pdbx_description
1 polymer ?
#
loop_
_entity_poly.entity_id
_entity_poly.type
_entity_poly.pdbx_seq_one_letter_code
_entity_poly.pdbx_strand_id
1 'polypeptide(L)'
;MKFHRLTAAVLAGSMLALPAAAETRVTYKSAKSASSYYQMGVQIAEAMQEASDGEISVTVEESQGSVQNVMEVRARGGDYVFTTPPVLVSLAQGGKAMFEGKGDPAFDDIRALFPIPSLTMHFVMSEESGATTLADLEGKTILLGKGSFGATEGEKYLDLFGLADKVEIADVELSNAVPAMQNGQIDGFVTAGSWPAPNVVEAAASTGVTVLSMSDEQIAETGRTKLVIPAGTYAGQDEDIVTTSLPVAAYTTTKMDDETAYQLTKTYWESKAKLGESSAWWNGVDEGLMENITGQIHPGAVRYYEEAGIALTDAQK
;
A
#
# COMPACT_ATOMS: atom_id res chain seq x y z
N MET A 1 79.40 -39.04 -7.59
CA MET A 1 78.48 -37.87 -7.59
C MET A 1 77.14 -38.41 -8.01
N LYS A 2 76.19 -38.50 -7.04
CA LYS A 2 74.77 -38.98 -7.31
C LYS A 2 73.87 -37.76 -7.26
N PHE A 3 73.24 -37.42 -8.42
CA PHE A 3 72.25 -36.36 -8.51
C PHE A 3 70.85 -36.91 -8.08
N HIS A 4 70.32 -36.33 -7.01
CA HIS A 4 68.93 -36.58 -6.59
C HIS A 4 68.02 -35.57 -7.32
N ARG A 5 67.09 -36.07 -8.14
CA ARG A 5 66.03 -35.27 -8.75
C ARG A 5 64.88 -35.17 -7.74
N LEU A 6 64.61 -33.97 -7.23
CA LEU A 6 63.38 -33.64 -6.49
C LEU A 6 62.26 -33.42 -7.53
N THR A 7 61.21 -34.24 -7.45
CA THR A 7 59.98 -34.05 -8.19
C THR A 7 59.00 -33.24 -7.30
N ALA A 8 58.75 -31.99 -7.64
CA ALA A 8 57.75 -31.18 -6.98
C ALA A 8 56.36 -31.51 -7.57
N ALA A 9 55.48 -32.11 -6.76
CA ALA A 9 54.08 -32.32 -7.11
C ALA A 9 53.30 -31.00 -6.86
N VAL A 10 52.81 -30.39 -7.95
CA VAL A 10 51.89 -29.25 -7.87
C VAL A 10 50.48 -29.78 -7.68
N LEU A 11 49.95 -29.67 -6.47
CA LEU A 11 48.50 -29.85 -6.22
C LEU A 11 47.77 -28.64 -6.79
N ALA A 12 47.12 -28.82 -7.96
CA ALA A 12 46.15 -27.87 -8.46
C ALA A 12 44.85 -28.06 -7.69
N GLY A 13 44.61 -27.21 -6.68
CA GLY A 13 43.33 -27.10 -5.99
C GLY A 13 42.28 -26.46 -6.92
N SER A 14 41.36 -27.24 -7.45
CA SER A 14 40.20 -26.73 -8.15
C SER A 14 39.26 -26.07 -7.14
N MET A 15 39.32 -24.74 -7.05
CA MET A 15 38.26 -23.97 -6.38
C MET A 15 37.00 -24.11 -7.23
N LEU A 16 36.04 -24.90 -6.75
CA LEU A 16 34.67 -24.88 -7.23
C LEU A 16 34.11 -23.50 -6.87
N ALA A 17 34.08 -22.58 -7.83
CA ALA A 17 33.30 -21.36 -7.72
C ALA A 17 31.83 -21.78 -7.70
N LEU A 18 31.18 -21.70 -6.52
CA LEU A 18 29.74 -21.76 -6.42
C LEU A 18 29.18 -20.61 -7.28
N PRO A 19 28.18 -20.85 -8.14
CA PRO A 19 27.51 -19.74 -8.82
C PRO A 19 26.94 -18.83 -7.74
N ALA A 20 27.36 -17.57 -7.71
CA ALA A 20 26.70 -16.54 -6.92
C ALA A 20 25.26 -16.51 -7.47
N ALA A 21 24.26 -16.76 -6.64
CA ALA A 21 22.88 -16.52 -6.99
C ALA A 21 22.77 -15.07 -7.45
N ALA A 22 22.13 -14.83 -8.58
CA ALA A 22 21.93 -13.47 -9.08
C ALA A 22 20.96 -12.78 -8.12
N GLU A 23 21.35 -11.63 -7.57
CA GLU A 23 20.51 -10.79 -6.72
C GLU A 23 19.21 -10.43 -7.48
N THR A 24 18.06 -10.78 -6.90
CA THR A 24 16.75 -10.39 -7.43
C THR A 24 16.47 -8.94 -7.08
N ARG A 25 16.34 -8.09 -8.09
CA ARG A 25 16.07 -6.65 -7.90
C ARG A 25 14.71 -6.30 -8.42
N VAL A 26 13.89 -5.68 -7.57
CA VAL A 26 12.56 -5.19 -7.92
C VAL A 26 12.37 -3.74 -7.49
N THR A 27 11.49 -3.05 -8.20
CA THR A 27 11.03 -1.71 -7.86
C THR A 27 9.64 -1.81 -7.27
N TYR A 28 9.43 -1.29 -6.06
CA TYR A 28 8.14 -1.26 -5.39
C TYR A 28 7.56 0.16 -5.43
N LYS A 29 6.59 0.40 -6.29
CA LYS A 29 5.89 1.68 -6.43
C LYS A 29 4.76 1.77 -5.43
N SER A 30 4.78 2.76 -4.54
CA SER A 30 3.85 2.82 -3.43
C SER A 30 2.97 4.08 -3.45
N ALA A 31 3.29 5.10 -2.67
CA ALA A 31 2.53 6.33 -2.53
C ALA A 31 3.46 7.50 -2.16
N LYS A 32 2.92 8.64 -1.73
CA LYS A 32 3.70 9.75 -1.18
C LYS A 32 4.44 9.33 0.09
N SER A 33 5.65 9.87 0.30
CA SER A 33 6.51 9.54 1.45
C SER A 33 5.85 9.78 2.82
N ALA A 34 4.91 10.73 2.90
CA ALA A 34 4.13 10.99 4.12
C ALA A 34 3.00 9.97 4.38
N SER A 35 2.76 9.03 3.46
CA SER A 35 1.68 8.04 3.62
C SER A 35 2.15 6.76 4.30
N SER A 36 1.23 6.08 5.01
CA SER A 36 1.48 4.75 5.58
C SER A 36 1.92 3.73 4.52
N TYR A 37 1.41 3.80 3.31
CA TYR A 37 1.76 2.87 2.23
C TYR A 37 3.21 3.00 1.76
N TYR A 38 3.79 4.19 1.77
CA TYR A 38 5.22 4.34 1.50
C TYR A 38 6.05 3.68 2.61
N GLN A 39 5.69 3.91 3.87
CA GLN A 39 6.36 3.27 5.01
C GLN A 39 6.22 1.76 4.99
N MET A 40 5.03 1.22 4.61
CA MET A 40 4.84 -0.21 4.40
C MET A 40 5.78 -0.76 3.32
N GLY A 41 5.93 -0.04 2.20
CA GLY A 41 6.87 -0.41 1.15
C GLY A 41 8.31 -0.52 1.66
N VAL A 42 8.73 0.43 2.50
CA VAL A 42 10.06 0.39 3.16
C VAL A 42 10.17 -0.81 4.10
N GLN A 43 9.18 -1.06 4.94
CA GLN A 43 9.18 -2.19 5.86
C GLN A 43 9.19 -3.55 5.13
N ILE A 44 8.43 -3.67 4.02
CA ILE A 44 8.48 -4.85 3.15
C ILE A 44 9.88 -5.02 2.57
N ALA A 45 10.49 -3.94 2.05
CA ALA A 45 11.82 -3.98 1.47
C ALA A 45 12.88 -4.45 2.47
N GLU A 46 12.86 -3.90 3.69
CA GLU A 46 13.77 -4.28 4.77
C GLU A 46 13.55 -5.74 5.20
N ALA A 47 12.30 -6.15 5.39
CA ALA A 47 11.96 -7.51 5.78
C ALA A 47 12.37 -8.54 4.72
N MET A 48 12.16 -8.24 3.44
CA MET A 48 12.57 -9.12 2.33
C MET A 48 14.09 -9.22 2.21
N GLN A 49 14.81 -8.11 2.33
CA GLN A 49 16.26 -8.10 2.29
C GLN A 49 16.87 -8.94 3.41
N GLU A 50 16.34 -8.81 4.62
CA GLU A 50 16.83 -9.58 5.77
C GLU A 50 16.47 -11.06 5.68
N ALA A 51 15.22 -11.40 5.35
CA ALA A 51 14.77 -12.79 5.27
C ALA A 51 15.41 -13.57 4.12
N SER A 52 15.91 -12.88 3.09
CA SER A 52 16.61 -13.47 1.95
C SER A 52 18.14 -13.41 2.07
N ASP A 53 18.72 -13.03 3.22
CA ASP A 53 20.15 -12.79 3.38
C ASP A 53 20.76 -11.85 2.29
N GLY A 54 19.93 -10.90 1.80
CA GLY A 54 20.32 -9.93 0.77
C GLY A 54 20.16 -10.42 -0.68
N GLU A 55 19.59 -11.60 -0.91
CA GLU A 55 19.32 -12.11 -2.27
C GLU A 55 18.19 -11.35 -2.96
N ILE A 56 17.27 -10.73 -2.19
CA ILE A 56 16.19 -9.88 -2.69
C ILE A 56 16.45 -8.42 -2.30
N SER A 57 16.54 -7.55 -3.29
CA SER A 57 16.70 -6.10 -3.12
C SER A 57 15.47 -5.38 -3.69
N VAL A 58 14.78 -4.65 -2.83
CA VAL A 58 13.57 -3.91 -3.20
C VAL A 58 13.84 -2.41 -3.12
N THR A 59 13.72 -1.71 -4.25
CA THR A 59 13.80 -0.24 -4.30
C THR A 59 12.40 0.36 -4.20
N VAL A 60 12.12 1.10 -3.12
CA VAL A 60 10.82 1.76 -2.95
C VAL A 60 10.79 3.07 -3.71
N GLU A 61 9.80 3.23 -4.59
CA GLU A 61 9.57 4.47 -5.34
C GLU A 61 8.32 5.21 -4.81
N GLU A 62 8.47 6.51 -4.67
CA GLU A 62 7.35 7.40 -4.37
C GLU A 62 6.42 7.56 -5.59
N SER A 63 5.13 7.76 -5.35
CA SER A 63 4.13 8.07 -6.38
C SER A 63 3.03 8.98 -5.85
N GLN A 64 2.14 9.43 -6.74
CA GLN A 64 0.91 10.11 -6.34
C GLN A 64 -0.15 9.13 -5.78
N GLY A 65 0.12 7.81 -5.84
CA GLY A 65 -0.72 6.75 -5.33
C GLY A 65 -1.23 5.78 -6.39
N SER A 66 -2.21 4.99 -6.01
CA SER A 66 -2.66 3.79 -6.71
C SER A 66 -3.04 3.98 -8.18
N VAL A 67 -3.64 5.13 -8.56
CA VAL A 67 -4.00 5.40 -9.96
C VAL A 67 -2.76 5.51 -10.84
N GLN A 68 -1.73 6.26 -10.38
CA GLN A 68 -0.45 6.36 -11.09
C GLN A 68 0.22 4.99 -11.18
N ASN A 69 0.21 4.22 -10.10
CA ASN A 69 0.84 2.90 -10.05
C ASN A 69 0.27 1.96 -11.13
N VAL A 70 -1.05 1.89 -11.25
CA VAL A 70 -1.71 1.12 -12.30
C VAL A 70 -1.37 1.64 -13.69
N MET A 71 -1.39 2.96 -13.89
CA MET A 71 -1.11 3.57 -15.19
C MET A 71 0.32 3.33 -15.68
N GLU A 72 1.29 3.20 -14.78
CA GLU A 72 2.71 2.95 -15.11
C GLU A 72 2.99 1.54 -15.62
N VAL A 73 2.09 0.56 -15.41
CA VAL A 73 2.21 -0.81 -15.95
C VAL A 73 2.54 -0.82 -17.44
N ARG A 74 2.01 0.15 -18.20
CA ARG A 74 2.24 0.31 -19.66
C ARG A 74 3.71 0.51 -20.04
N ALA A 75 4.52 1.05 -19.13
CA ALA A 75 5.91 1.43 -19.39
C ALA A 75 6.93 0.63 -18.57
N ARG A 76 6.48 -0.24 -17.64
CA ARG A 76 7.34 -0.97 -16.71
C ARG A 76 7.71 -2.37 -17.21
N GLY A 77 8.82 -2.89 -16.69
CA GLY A 77 9.35 -4.23 -16.96
C GLY A 77 8.85 -5.30 -15.98
N GLY A 78 9.54 -6.44 -15.98
CA GLY A 78 9.26 -7.58 -15.10
C GLY A 78 9.71 -7.39 -13.66
N ASP A 79 10.42 -6.35 -13.35
CA ASP A 79 10.88 -5.96 -12.02
C ASP A 79 9.88 -5.05 -11.27
N TYR A 80 8.72 -4.75 -11.85
CA TYR A 80 7.76 -3.80 -11.33
C TYR A 80 6.76 -4.44 -10.37
N VAL A 81 6.78 -3.98 -9.12
CA VAL A 81 5.78 -4.27 -8.09
C VAL A 81 5.10 -2.96 -7.68
N PHE A 82 3.81 -2.98 -7.42
CA PHE A 82 3.07 -1.78 -7.05
C PHE A 82 1.88 -2.04 -6.14
N THR A 83 1.54 -1.04 -5.35
CA THR A 83 0.40 -1.05 -4.43
C THR A 83 -0.85 -0.47 -5.10
N THR A 84 -1.98 -1.17 -5.01
CA THR A 84 -3.28 -0.63 -5.41
C THR A 84 -4.45 -1.41 -4.79
N PRO A 85 -5.64 -0.77 -4.59
CA PRO A 85 -6.88 -1.51 -4.35
C PRO A 85 -7.26 -2.40 -5.55
N PRO A 86 -7.75 -3.63 -5.35
CA PRO A 86 -8.21 -4.53 -6.41
C PRO A 86 -9.23 -3.90 -7.37
N VAL A 87 -10.11 -3.05 -6.85
CA VAL A 87 -11.11 -2.34 -7.65
C VAL A 87 -10.50 -1.48 -8.75
N LEU A 88 -9.32 -0.88 -8.52
CA LEU A 88 -8.64 -0.07 -9.55
C LEU A 88 -8.10 -0.93 -10.70
N VAL A 89 -7.64 -2.13 -10.41
CA VAL A 89 -7.24 -3.09 -11.45
C VAL A 89 -8.44 -3.42 -12.35
N SER A 90 -9.58 -3.77 -11.75
CA SER A 90 -10.80 -4.07 -12.50
C SER A 90 -11.31 -2.87 -13.32
N LEU A 91 -11.21 -1.65 -12.78
CA LEU A 91 -11.59 -0.43 -13.50
C LEU A 91 -10.65 -0.13 -14.68
N ALA A 92 -9.34 -0.36 -14.52
CA ALA A 92 -8.35 -0.17 -15.58
C ALA A 92 -8.57 -1.17 -16.72
N GLN A 93 -8.74 -2.46 -16.40
CA GLN A 93 -9.05 -3.53 -17.36
C GLN A 93 -10.37 -3.28 -18.09
N GLY A 94 -11.37 -2.74 -17.39
CA GLY A 94 -12.67 -2.39 -17.98
C GLY A 94 -12.70 -1.03 -18.70
N GLY A 95 -11.63 -0.22 -18.67
CA GLY A 95 -11.59 1.12 -19.23
C GLY A 95 -12.64 2.07 -18.64
N LYS A 96 -12.90 1.97 -17.32
CA LYS A 96 -13.99 2.68 -16.62
C LYS A 96 -13.47 3.76 -15.66
N ALA A 97 -14.33 4.70 -15.31
CA ALA A 97 -14.07 5.78 -14.35
C ALA A 97 -12.79 6.57 -14.74
N MET A 98 -11.80 6.71 -13.83
CA MET A 98 -10.57 7.44 -14.09
C MET A 98 -9.72 6.86 -15.25
N PHE A 99 -10.04 5.66 -15.74
CA PHE A 99 -9.37 4.99 -16.87
C PHE A 99 -10.16 5.11 -18.18
N GLU A 100 -11.29 5.81 -18.19
CA GLU A 100 -12.07 6.04 -19.43
C GLU A 100 -11.23 6.78 -20.47
N GLY A 101 -11.19 6.25 -21.69
CA GLY A 101 -10.34 6.76 -22.77
C GLY A 101 -8.83 6.52 -22.59
N LYS A 102 -8.42 5.77 -21.56
CA LYS A 102 -7.02 5.45 -21.25
C LYS A 102 -6.74 3.94 -21.27
N GLY A 103 -7.63 3.16 -21.88
CA GLY A 103 -7.49 1.71 -21.98
C GLY A 103 -6.17 1.30 -22.62
N ASP A 104 -5.55 0.23 -22.12
CA ASP A 104 -4.30 -0.31 -22.62
C ASP A 104 -4.27 -1.83 -22.37
N PRO A 105 -3.86 -2.66 -23.37
CA PRO A 105 -3.76 -4.10 -23.18
C PRO A 105 -2.86 -4.53 -22.03
N ALA A 106 -1.88 -3.71 -21.65
CA ALA A 106 -0.99 -4.01 -20.52
C ALA A 106 -1.72 -4.10 -19.17
N PHE A 107 -2.93 -3.56 -19.05
CA PHE A 107 -3.72 -3.73 -17.81
C PHE A 107 -4.23 -5.16 -17.65
N ASP A 108 -4.42 -5.91 -18.74
CA ASP A 108 -4.81 -7.32 -18.70
C ASP A 108 -3.66 -8.23 -18.20
N ASP A 109 -2.43 -7.72 -18.23
CA ASP A 109 -1.25 -8.41 -17.71
C ASP A 109 -1.09 -8.28 -16.18
N ILE A 110 -1.87 -7.44 -15.50
CA ILE A 110 -1.75 -7.23 -14.05
C ILE A 110 -2.07 -8.50 -13.29
N ARG A 111 -1.21 -8.87 -12.33
CA ARG A 111 -1.33 -10.04 -11.45
C ARG A 111 -1.08 -9.67 -10.01
N ALA A 112 -1.91 -10.18 -9.10
CA ALA A 112 -1.71 -9.98 -7.67
C ALA A 112 -0.55 -10.83 -7.15
N LEU A 113 0.13 -10.32 -6.11
CA LEU A 113 1.14 -11.07 -5.35
C LEU A 113 0.60 -11.42 -3.96
N PHE A 114 0.31 -10.44 -3.12
CA PHE A 114 -0.13 -10.63 -1.74
C PHE A 114 -0.97 -9.45 -1.24
N PRO A 115 -1.89 -9.68 -0.27
CA PRO A 115 -2.62 -8.60 0.38
C PRO A 115 -1.68 -7.81 1.30
N ILE A 116 -1.97 -6.53 1.47
CA ILE A 116 -1.33 -5.66 2.45
C ILE A 116 -2.41 -4.99 3.31
N PRO A 117 -2.06 -4.27 4.40
CA PRO A 117 -3.04 -3.61 5.23
C PRO A 117 -4.04 -2.78 4.43
N SER A 118 -5.32 -2.90 4.77
CA SER A 118 -6.41 -2.22 4.06
C SER A 118 -6.31 -0.71 4.14
N LEU A 119 -6.78 -0.03 3.10
CA LEU A 119 -6.92 1.41 3.08
C LEU A 119 -8.09 1.81 3.98
N THR A 120 -7.85 2.75 4.88
CA THR A 120 -8.80 3.30 5.83
C THR A 120 -8.97 4.78 5.57
N MET A 121 -10.21 5.26 5.49
CA MET A 121 -10.49 6.68 5.30
C MET A 121 -10.42 7.43 6.62
N HIS A 122 -9.77 8.60 6.61
CA HIS A 122 -9.70 9.50 7.76
C HIS A 122 -10.14 10.90 7.32
N PHE A 123 -11.16 11.43 8.00
CA PHE A 123 -11.53 12.84 7.93
C PHE A 123 -10.98 13.52 9.19
N VAL A 124 -9.92 14.28 9.02
CA VAL A 124 -9.10 14.83 10.12
C VAL A 124 -9.33 16.32 10.19
N MET A 125 -9.89 16.80 11.27
CA MET A 125 -10.17 18.21 11.48
C MET A 125 -9.29 18.75 12.61
N SER A 126 -8.79 19.98 12.50
CA SER A 126 -8.15 20.64 13.63
C SER A 126 -9.15 20.83 14.78
N GLU A 127 -8.70 20.73 16.02
CA GLU A 127 -9.56 21.05 17.18
C GLU A 127 -10.08 22.47 17.10
N GLU A 128 -9.29 23.41 16.57
CA GLU A 128 -9.67 24.82 16.39
C GLU A 128 -10.86 24.99 15.44
N SER A 129 -11.05 24.08 14.47
CA SER A 129 -12.19 24.10 13.55
C SER A 129 -13.54 23.87 14.27
N GLY A 130 -13.52 23.21 15.43
CA GLY A 130 -14.70 22.84 16.21
C GLY A 130 -15.58 21.76 15.57
N ALA A 131 -15.14 21.14 14.45
CA ALA A 131 -15.88 20.07 13.77
C ALA A 131 -15.79 18.75 14.56
N THR A 132 -16.94 18.13 14.83
CA THR A 132 -17.04 16.85 15.55
C THR A 132 -17.79 15.78 14.75
N THR A 133 -18.49 16.18 13.69
CA THR A 133 -19.25 15.30 12.79
C THR A 133 -18.94 15.67 11.33
N LEU A 134 -19.28 14.75 10.39
CA LEU A 134 -19.13 15.06 8.96
C LEU A 134 -20.04 16.22 8.49
N ALA A 135 -21.17 16.46 9.16
CA ALA A 135 -22.02 17.61 8.85
C ALA A 135 -21.35 18.95 9.16
N ASP A 136 -20.44 19.00 10.12
CA ASP A 136 -19.69 20.21 10.52
C ASP A 136 -18.63 20.61 9.49
N LEU A 137 -18.43 19.83 8.42
CA LEU A 137 -17.57 20.19 7.30
C LEU A 137 -18.14 21.32 6.45
N GLU A 138 -19.44 21.61 6.54
CA GLU A 138 -20.07 22.72 5.81
C GLU A 138 -19.38 24.06 6.14
N GLY A 139 -18.91 24.74 5.10
CA GLY A 139 -18.19 26.01 5.21
C GLY A 139 -16.71 25.88 5.60
N LYS A 140 -16.17 24.67 5.73
CA LYS A 140 -14.76 24.44 6.04
C LYS A 140 -13.90 24.33 4.79
N THR A 141 -12.62 24.64 4.94
CA THR A 141 -11.57 24.42 3.93
C THR A 141 -10.82 23.15 4.25
N ILE A 142 -10.92 22.14 3.39
CA ILE A 142 -10.25 20.85 3.57
C ILE A 142 -9.34 20.49 2.41
N LEU A 143 -8.29 19.71 2.70
CA LEU A 143 -7.36 19.18 1.72
C LEU A 143 -7.66 17.70 1.47
N LEU A 144 -7.76 17.30 0.20
CA LEU A 144 -8.00 15.89 -0.17
C LEU A 144 -6.75 15.15 -0.69
N GLY A 145 -5.67 15.88 -0.98
CA GLY A 145 -4.46 15.27 -1.56
C GLY A 145 -4.58 14.98 -3.06
N LYS A 146 -4.46 16.02 -3.87
CA LYS A 146 -4.64 16.05 -5.32
C LYS A 146 -4.00 14.86 -6.06
N GLY A 147 -4.76 14.26 -6.95
CA GLY A 147 -4.30 13.18 -7.84
C GLY A 147 -4.15 11.81 -7.20
N SER A 148 -4.41 11.67 -5.91
CA SER A 148 -4.41 10.37 -5.22
C SER A 148 -5.76 9.65 -5.35
N PHE A 149 -5.74 8.33 -5.17
CA PHE A 149 -7.00 7.58 -5.04
C PHE A 149 -7.79 8.02 -3.79
N GLY A 150 -7.09 8.38 -2.70
CA GLY A 150 -7.72 8.90 -1.49
C GLY A 150 -8.48 10.20 -1.73
N ALA A 151 -7.96 11.10 -2.59
CA ALA A 151 -8.69 12.29 -3.00
C ALA A 151 -9.98 11.94 -3.73
N THR A 152 -9.92 11.02 -4.70
CA THR A 152 -11.12 10.57 -5.45
C THR A 152 -12.16 9.92 -4.53
N GLU A 153 -11.75 9.12 -3.56
CA GLU A 153 -12.67 8.55 -2.56
C GLU A 153 -13.23 9.65 -1.64
N GLY A 154 -12.41 10.60 -1.21
CA GLY A 154 -12.84 11.74 -0.40
C GLY A 154 -13.88 12.60 -1.11
N GLU A 155 -13.64 12.96 -2.38
CA GLU A 155 -14.61 13.67 -3.23
C GLU A 155 -15.92 12.89 -3.35
N LYS A 156 -15.84 11.57 -3.61
CA LYS A 156 -17.02 10.71 -3.67
C LYS A 156 -17.80 10.71 -2.36
N TYR A 157 -17.14 10.70 -1.21
CA TYR A 157 -17.81 10.71 0.09
C TYR A 157 -18.48 12.06 0.35
N LEU A 158 -17.81 13.16 0.01
CA LEU A 158 -18.44 14.48 0.11
C LEU A 158 -19.70 14.58 -0.76
N ASP A 159 -19.68 14.01 -1.98
CA ASP A 159 -20.85 13.98 -2.87
C ASP A 159 -21.98 13.13 -2.28
N LEU A 160 -21.67 11.89 -1.84
CA LEU A 160 -22.65 11.00 -1.20
C LEU A 160 -23.34 11.63 0.01
N PHE A 161 -22.58 12.41 0.81
CA PHE A 161 -23.10 13.05 2.03
C PHE A 161 -23.70 14.44 1.78
N GLY A 162 -23.82 14.87 0.51
CA GLY A 162 -24.38 16.17 0.15
C GLY A 162 -23.52 17.37 0.60
N LEU A 163 -22.22 17.20 0.67
CA LEU A 163 -21.23 18.19 1.11
C LEU A 163 -20.34 18.73 -0.02
N ALA A 164 -20.40 18.17 -1.23
CA ALA A 164 -19.51 18.52 -2.34
C ALA A 164 -19.48 20.04 -2.65
N ASP A 165 -20.65 20.68 -2.67
CA ASP A 165 -20.79 22.13 -2.95
C ASP A 165 -20.72 23.01 -1.70
N LYS A 166 -20.49 22.41 -0.53
CA LYS A 166 -20.51 23.10 0.77
C LYS A 166 -19.15 23.21 1.44
N VAL A 167 -18.15 22.51 0.91
CA VAL A 167 -16.79 22.45 1.44
C VAL A 167 -15.85 23.10 0.42
N GLU A 168 -14.92 23.92 0.88
CA GLU A 168 -13.85 24.44 0.03
C GLU A 168 -12.70 23.43 -0.03
N ILE A 169 -12.32 23.02 -1.26
CA ILE A 169 -11.21 22.10 -1.44
C ILE A 169 -9.92 22.86 -1.71
N ALA A 170 -8.96 22.74 -0.79
CA ALA A 170 -7.65 23.37 -0.93
C ALA A 170 -6.79 22.63 -1.97
N ASP A 171 -6.21 23.37 -2.93
CA ASP A 171 -5.28 22.84 -3.94
C ASP A 171 -3.86 22.72 -3.37
N VAL A 172 -3.68 21.84 -2.40
CA VAL A 172 -2.42 21.60 -1.68
C VAL A 172 -2.10 20.11 -1.74
N GLU A 173 -0.82 19.78 -1.79
CA GLU A 173 -0.34 18.39 -1.75
C GLU A 173 -0.52 17.81 -0.34
N LEU A 174 -0.85 16.50 -0.25
CA LEU A 174 -1.08 15.83 1.04
C LEU A 174 0.13 15.89 1.99
N SER A 175 1.35 15.92 1.46
CA SER A 175 2.58 16.09 2.24
C SER A 175 2.67 17.42 3.00
N ASN A 176 1.88 18.42 2.60
CA ASN A 176 1.81 19.72 3.23
C ASN A 176 0.56 19.89 4.13
N ALA A 177 -0.22 18.83 4.35
CA ALA A 177 -1.47 18.91 5.13
C ALA A 177 -1.24 19.43 6.55
N VAL A 178 -0.26 18.85 7.28
CA VAL A 178 0.02 19.25 8.66
C VAL A 178 0.53 20.68 8.74
N PRO A 179 1.55 21.12 7.98
CA PRO A 179 1.95 22.53 7.96
C PRO A 179 0.84 23.49 7.55
N ALA A 180 -0.01 23.14 6.57
CA ALA A 180 -1.11 23.98 6.14
C ALA A 180 -2.18 24.14 7.25
N MET A 181 -2.46 23.06 8.00
CA MET A 181 -3.36 23.10 9.15
C MET A 181 -2.78 23.96 10.28
N GLN A 182 -1.50 23.79 10.62
CA GLN A 182 -0.81 24.60 11.64
C GLN A 182 -0.81 26.09 11.33
N ASN A 183 -0.76 26.44 10.03
CA ASN A 183 -0.79 27.82 9.57
C ASN A 183 -2.21 28.38 9.38
N GLY A 184 -3.26 27.62 9.70
CA GLY A 184 -4.65 28.03 9.50
C GLY A 184 -5.07 28.20 8.04
N GLN A 185 -4.35 27.55 7.11
CA GLN A 185 -4.67 27.59 5.68
C GLN A 185 -5.76 26.60 5.31
N ILE A 186 -5.94 25.56 6.12
CA ILE A 186 -6.99 24.55 6.03
C ILE A 186 -7.54 24.24 7.41
N ASP A 187 -8.82 23.92 7.50
CA ASP A 187 -9.46 23.45 8.73
C ASP A 187 -9.22 21.97 8.99
N GLY A 188 -8.95 21.21 7.92
CA GLY A 188 -8.74 19.78 8.00
C GLY A 188 -8.20 19.16 6.72
N PHE A 189 -7.98 17.87 6.76
CA PHE A 189 -7.60 17.09 5.57
C PHE A 189 -8.25 15.70 5.57
N VAL A 190 -8.40 15.14 4.38
CA VAL A 190 -8.81 13.75 4.19
C VAL A 190 -7.59 12.96 3.76
N THR A 191 -7.36 11.82 4.39
CA THR A 191 -6.31 10.90 4.00
C THR A 191 -6.84 9.48 3.92
N ALA A 192 -6.33 8.73 2.95
CA ALA A 192 -6.62 7.32 2.76
C ALA A 192 -5.33 6.53 2.92
N GLY A 193 -5.22 5.84 4.03
CA GLY A 193 -4.06 5.03 4.39
C GLY A 193 -4.44 3.97 5.39
N SER A 194 -3.50 3.14 5.83
CA SER A 194 -3.77 2.28 6.97
C SER A 194 -3.61 3.06 8.28
N TRP A 195 -4.13 2.51 9.36
CA TRP A 195 -4.01 3.13 10.68
C TRP A 195 -3.01 2.34 11.57
N PRO A 196 -2.22 3.05 12.44
CA PRO A 196 -2.14 4.51 12.57
C PRO A 196 -1.55 5.18 11.32
N ALA A 197 -2.18 6.26 10.84
CA ALA A 197 -1.70 7.01 9.67
C ALA A 197 -0.66 8.07 10.12
N PRO A 198 0.56 8.10 9.52
CA PRO A 198 1.65 8.96 10.00
C PRO A 198 1.30 10.44 10.03
N ASN A 199 0.63 10.96 9.00
CA ASN A 199 0.20 12.36 8.95
C ASN A 199 -0.89 12.69 9.98
N VAL A 200 -1.72 11.70 10.36
CA VAL A 200 -2.70 11.87 11.45
C VAL A 200 -2.00 11.86 12.81
N VAL A 201 -1.02 10.96 13.01
CA VAL A 201 -0.18 10.95 14.22
C VAL A 201 0.55 12.28 14.38
N GLU A 202 1.15 12.82 13.31
CA GLU A 202 1.84 14.10 13.32
C GLU A 202 0.88 15.27 13.63
N ALA A 203 -0.29 15.33 12.98
CA ALA A 203 -1.30 16.35 13.22
C ALA A 203 -1.83 16.30 14.65
N ALA A 204 -2.16 15.12 15.16
CA ALA A 204 -2.65 14.94 16.53
C ALA A 204 -1.63 15.39 17.58
N ALA A 205 -0.35 15.11 17.37
CA ALA A 205 0.73 15.49 18.30
C ALA A 205 1.08 16.97 18.25
N SER A 206 0.86 17.66 17.12
CA SER A 206 1.35 19.03 16.91
C SER A 206 0.27 20.10 16.98
N THR A 207 -0.96 19.79 16.58
CA THR A 207 -2.06 20.78 16.46
C THR A 207 -3.26 20.39 17.35
N GLY A 208 -3.40 19.11 17.68
CA GLY A 208 -4.65 18.54 18.18
C GLY A 208 -5.67 18.38 17.05
N VAL A 209 -6.26 17.19 16.96
CA VAL A 209 -7.24 16.90 15.91
C VAL A 209 -8.40 16.07 16.42
N THR A 210 -9.54 16.25 15.76
CA THR A 210 -10.68 15.32 15.82
C THR A 210 -10.72 14.53 14.52
N VAL A 211 -10.62 13.21 14.61
CA VAL A 211 -10.88 12.33 13.46
C VAL A 211 -12.35 11.96 13.48
N LEU A 212 -13.07 12.35 12.43
CA LEU A 212 -14.53 12.23 12.39
C LEU A 212 -14.98 10.80 12.17
N SER A 213 -15.93 10.32 12.98
CA SER A 213 -16.62 9.05 12.78
C SER A 213 -17.74 9.15 11.74
N MET A 214 -18.02 8.05 11.04
CA MET A 214 -19.16 7.89 10.14
C MET A 214 -20.28 7.12 10.82
N SER A 215 -21.54 7.46 10.51
CA SER A 215 -22.69 6.66 10.93
C SER A 215 -22.78 5.38 10.10
N ASP A 216 -23.57 4.41 10.58
CA ASP A 216 -23.80 3.16 9.84
C ASP A 216 -24.51 3.42 8.49
N GLU A 217 -25.38 4.43 8.41
CA GLU A 217 -26.02 4.84 7.17
C GLU A 217 -24.98 5.41 6.19
N GLN A 218 -24.11 6.30 6.64
CA GLN A 218 -23.05 6.87 5.82
C GLN A 218 -22.11 5.78 5.28
N ILE A 219 -21.74 4.80 6.12
CA ILE A 219 -20.92 3.66 5.68
C ILE A 219 -21.62 2.87 4.60
N ALA A 220 -22.92 2.56 4.80
CA ALA A 220 -23.71 1.80 3.83
C ALA A 220 -23.78 2.53 2.46
N GLU A 221 -23.94 3.84 2.44
CA GLU A 221 -23.96 4.66 1.22
C GLU A 221 -22.64 4.57 0.44
N THR A 222 -21.48 4.44 1.13
CA THR A 222 -20.20 4.32 0.45
C THR A 222 -20.01 2.99 -0.29
N GLY A 223 -20.74 1.94 0.11
CA GLY A 223 -20.56 0.57 -0.35
C GLY A 223 -19.20 -0.04 0.10
N ARG A 224 -18.59 0.50 1.15
CA ARG A 224 -17.33 0.03 1.74
C ARG A 224 -17.58 -0.77 3.02
N THR A 225 -16.57 -1.50 3.47
CA THR A 225 -16.62 -2.26 4.73
C THR A 225 -16.44 -1.31 5.91
N LYS A 226 -17.25 -1.48 6.96
CA LYS A 226 -17.08 -0.78 8.23
C LYS A 226 -15.76 -1.22 8.90
N LEU A 227 -15.03 -0.25 9.45
CA LEU A 227 -13.83 -0.46 10.24
C LEU A 227 -13.88 0.43 11.49
N VAL A 228 -13.38 -0.09 12.60
CA VAL A 228 -13.23 0.65 13.86
C VAL A 228 -11.74 0.83 14.16
N ILE A 229 -11.33 2.08 14.34
CA ILE A 229 -10.00 2.42 14.86
C ILE A 229 -10.15 2.57 16.37
N PRO A 230 -9.47 1.75 17.19
CA PRO A 230 -9.63 1.74 18.64
C PRO A 230 -9.23 3.08 19.27
N ALA A 231 -9.92 3.43 20.36
CA ALA A 231 -9.54 4.55 21.22
C ALA A 231 -8.06 4.48 21.62
N GLY A 232 -7.42 5.66 21.74
CA GLY A 232 -6.00 5.75 22.07
C GLY A 232 -5.04 5.47 20.92
N THR A 233 -5.52 5.30 19.68
CA THR A 233 -4.66 5.16 18.48
C THR A 233 -3.93 6.47 18.16
N TYR A 234 -4.61 7.60 18.32
CA TYR A 234 -4.05 8.94 18.10
C TYR A 234 -4.04 9.73 19.41
N ALA A 235 -3.13 10.70 19.53
CA ALA A 235 -3.07 11.55 20.71
C ALA A 235 -4.39 12.34 20.85
N GLY A 236 -4.99 12.33 22.05
CA GLY A 236 -6.27 13.03 22.33
C GLY A 236 -7.52 12.29 21.84
N GLN A 237 -7.39 11.10 21.26
CA GLN A 237 -8.51 10.27 20.84
C GLN A 237 -8.97 9.35 21.98
N ASP A 238 -10.04 9.73 22.66
CA ASP A 238 -10.57 8.98 23.82
C ASP A 238 -11.66 7.96 23.44
N GLU A 239 -12.22 8.03 22.25
CA GLU A 239 -13.27 7.15 21.76
C GLU A 239 -12.85 6.42 20.48
N ASP A 240 -13.52 5.29 20.17
CA ASP A 240 -13.35 4.58 18.92
C ASP A 240 -13.77 5.47 17.73
N ILE A 241 -13.00 5.41 16.64
CA ILE A 241 -13.36 6.06 15.38
C ILE A 241 -13.97 5.01 14.45
N VAL A 242 -15.21 5.24 14.04
CA VAL A 242 -15.90 4.41 13.06
C VAL A 242 -15.71 4.98 11.67
N THR A 243 -15.18 4.17 10.75
CA THR A 243 -14.87 4.59 9.39
C THR A 243 -15.00 3.45 8.39
N THR A 244 -14.46 3.62 7.20
CA THR A 244 -14.53 2.63 6.12
C THR A 244 -13.19 2.04 5.78
N SER A 245 -13.22 0.82 5.27
CA SER A 245 -12.06 0.06 4.81
C SER A 245 -12.22 -0.38 3.35
N LEU A 246 -11.10 -0.39 2.62
CA LEU A 246 -11.00 -0.90 1.27
C LEU A 246 -9.78 -1.81 1.18
N PRO A 247 -9.91 -3.04 0.65
CA PRO A 247 -8.78 -3.94 0.45
C PRO A 247 -7.70 -3.32 -0.41
N VAL A 248 -6.45 -3.66 -0.12
CA VAL A 248 -5.27 -3.28 -0.90
C VAL A 248 -4.35 -4.48 -1.04
N ALA A 249 -3.69 -4.59 -2.18
CA ALA A 249 -2.71 -5.63 -2.41
C ALA A 249 -1.48 -5.11 -3.19
N ALA A 250 -0.42 -5.86 -3.12
CA ALA A 250 0.74 -5.71 -3.99
C ALA A 250 0.47 -6.47 -5.30
N TYR A 251 0.80 -5.84 -6.40
CA TYR A 251 0.62 -6.34 -7.76
C TYR A 251 1.92 -6.28 -8.55
N THR A 252 1.98 -7.10 -9.57
CA THR A 252 2.97 -7.08 -10.64
C THR A 252 2.28 -7.33 -11.99
N THR A 253 3.01 -7.78 -12.99
CA THR A 253 2.47 -8.18 -14.30
C THR A 253 3.00 -9.54 -14.72
N THR A 254 2.39 -10.13 -15.75
CA THR A 254 2.87 -11.37 -16.41
C THR A 254 4.30 -11.27 -16.97
N LYS A 255 4.91 -10.06 -16.97
CA LYS A 255 6.31 -9.87 -17.36
C LYS A 255 7.31 -10.29 -16.27
N MET A 256 6.87 -10.36 -15.01
CA MET A 256 7.69 -10.89 -13.93
C MET A 256 7.85 -12.41 -14.13
N ASP A 257 9.01 -12.94 -13.88
CA ASP A 257 9.21 -14.40 -13.93
C ASP A 257 8.62 -15.09 -12.68
N ASP A 258 8.23 -16.34 -12.86
CA ASP A 258 7.54 -17.11 -11.82
C ASP A 258 8.38 -17.31 -10.56
N GLU A 259 9.70 -17.45 -10.70
CA GLU A 259 10.58 -17.64 -9.54
C GLU A 259 10.68 -16.36 -8.71
N THR A 260 10.85 -15.20 -9.34
CA THR A 260 10.83 -13.90 -8.66
C THR A 260 9.50 -13.68 -7.93
N ALA A 261 8.36 -13.91 -8.57
CA ALA A 261 7.06 -13.75 -7.93
C ALA A 261 6.84 -14.74 -6.76
N TYR A 262 7.32 -15.97 -6.91
CA TYR A 262 7.29 -16.97 -5.84
C TYR A 262 8.12 -16.51 -4.64
N GLN A 263 9.36 -16.10 -4.86
CA GLN A 263 10.26 -15.67 -3.78
C GLN A 263 9.73 -14.42 -3.06
N LEU A 264 9.22 -13.43 -3.79
CA LEU A 264 8.61 -12.24 -3.19
C LEU A 264 7.41 -12.61 -2.30
N THR A 265 6.52 -13.46 -2.80
CA THR A 265 5.32 -13.86 -2.05
C THR A 265 5.68 -14.69 -0.82
N LYS A 266 6.55 -15.68 -0.97
CA LYS A 266 7.04 -16.52 0.12
C LYS A 266 7.71 -15.69 1.21
N THR A 267 8.69 -14.87 0.84
CA THR A 267 9.45 -14.05 1.78
C THR A 267 8.56 -13.05 2.51
N TYR A 268 7.55 -12.47 1.83
CA TYR A 268 6.56 -11.61 2.47
C TYR A 268 5.81 -12.34 3.60
N TRP A 269 5.24 -13.51 3.32
CA TRP A 269 4.47 -14.27 4.31
C TRP A 269 5.34 -14.82 5.44
N GLU A 270 6.55 -15.26 5.16
CA GLU A 270 7.52 -15.71 6.16
C GLU A 270 7.98 -14.56 7.07
N SER A 271 8.00 -13.32 6.57
CA SER A 271 8.34 -12.11 7.33
C SER A 271 7.17 -11.51 8.12
N LYS A 272 5.96 -12.09 8.03
CA LYS A 272 4.73 -11.52 8.56
C LYS A 272 4.79 -11.22 10.07
N ALA A 273 5.35 -12.13 10.88
CA ALA A 273 5.49 -11.94 12.32
C ALA A 273 6.38 -10.72 12.64
N LYS A 274 7.50 -10.59 11.94
CA LYS A 274 8.43 -9.47 12.09
C LYS A 274 7.81 -8.14 11.63
N LEU A 275 7.07 -8.14 10.53
CA LEU A 275 6.32 -6.97 10.09
C LEU A 275 5.34 -6.51 11.19
N GLY A 276 4.63 -7.46 11.87
CA GLY A 276 3.74 -7.16 12.99
C GLY A 276 4.43 -6.49 14.18
N GLU A 277 5.69 -6.82 14.43
CA GLU A 277 6.51 -6.16 15.44
C GLU A 277 6.91 -4.73 15.04
N SER A 278 7.08 -4.47 13.74
CA SER A 278 7.50 -3.17 13.24
C SER A 278 6.38 -2.12 13.26
N SER A 279 5.13 -2.52 13.02
CA SER A 279 3.98 -1.61 13.03
C SER A 279 2.65 -2.35 13.22
N ALA A 280 1.73 -1.73 13.98
CA ALA A 280 0.44 -2.30 14.33
C ALA A 280 -0.45 -2.64 13.12
N TRP A 281 -0.35 -1.90 12.01
CA TRP A 281 -1.17 -2.17 10.81
C TRP A 281 -0.95 -3.56 10.20
N TRP A 282 0.21 -4.18 10.41
CA TRP A 282 0.48 -5.52 9.91
C TRP A 282 -0.30 -6.63 10.64
N ASN A 283 -0.78 -6.35 11.85
CA ASN A 283 -1.58 -7.32 12.61
C ASN A 283 -2.97 -7.59 11.98
N GLY A 284 -3.45 -6.67 11.15
CA GLY A 284 -4.69 -6.84 10.38
C GLY A 284 -4.52 -7.63 9.07
N VAL A 285 -3.33 -8.13 8.76
CA VAL A 285 -3.09 -8.94 7.56
C VAL A 285 -3.05 -10.41 7.93
N ASP A 286 -3.95 -11.18 7.37
CA ASP A 286 -4.01 -12.64 7.48
C ASP A 286 -4.44 -13.27 6.14
N GLU A 287 -4.49 -14.59 6.08
CA GLU A 287 -4.87 -15.34 4.89
C GLU A 287 -6.31 -15.05 4.42
N GLY A 288 -7.21 -14.65 5.34
CA GLY A 288 -8.59 -14.27 5.02
C GLY A 288 -8.66 -13.08 4.06
N LEU A 289 -7.66 -12.21 4.06
CA LEU A 289 -7.60 -11.10 3.09
C LEU A 289 -7.47 -11.54 1.64
N MET A 290 -7.09 -12.80 1.38
CA MET A 290 -7.04 -13.35 0.01
C MET A 290 -8.41 -13.33 -0.67
N GLU A 291 -9.51 -13.44 0.07
CA GLU A 291 -10.87 -13.34 -0.44
C GLU A 291 -11.17 -11.99 -1.11
N ASN A 292 -10.44 -10.95 -0.71
CA ASN A 292 -10.61 -9.60 -1.24
C ASN A 292 -9.82 -9.34 -2.54
N ILE A 293 -8.92 -10.24 -2.92
CA ILE A 293 -8.16 -10.13 -4.17
C ILE A 293 -9.05 -10.61 -5.31
N THR A 294 -9.54 -9.66 -6.10
CA THR A 294 -10.28 -9.93 -7.34
C THR A 294 -9.32 -10.00 -8.52
N GLY A 295 -9.57 -10.92 -9.45
CA GLY A 295 -8.69 -11.16 -10.60
C GLY A 295 -7.60 -12.18 -10.32
N GLN A 296 -6.72 -12.36 -11.29
CA GLN A 296 -5.70 -13.41 -11.26
C GLN A 296 -4.52 -13.06 -10.38
N ILE A 297 -4.01 -14.05 -9.67
CA ILE A 297 -2.76 -14.03 -8.93
C ILE A 297 -1.64 -14.48 -9.88
N HIS A 298 -0.41 -14.00 -9.66
CA HIS A 298 0.75 -14.39 -10.46
C HIS A 298 1.03 -15.90 -10.29
N PRO A 299 1.33 -16.65 -11.37
CA PRO A 299 1.56 -18.11 -11.26
C PRO A 299 2.62 -18.48 -10.21
N GLY A 300 3.70 -17.73 -10.10
CA GLY A 300 4.70 -17.94 -9.04
C GLY A 300 4.13 -17.76 -7.64
N ALA A 301 3.26 -16.79 -7.42
CA ALA A 301 2.58 -16.58 -6.13
C ALA A 301 1.55 -17.70 -5.87
N VAL A 302 0.80 -18.15 -6.90
CA VAL A 302 -0.11 -19.31 -6.80
C VAL A 302 0.65 -20.55 -6.30
N ARG A 303 1.84 -20.81 -6.86
CA ARG A 303 2.69 -21.94 -6.42
C ARG A 303 2.97 -21.88 -4.91
N TYR A 304 3.34 -20.70 -4.39
CA TYR A 304 3.56 -20.54 -2.96
C TYR A 304 2.29 -20.80 -2.15
N TYR A 305 1.15 -20.22 -2.56
CA TYR A 305 -0.12 -20.40 -1.84
C TYR A 305 -0.56 -21.86 -1.79
N GLU A 306 -0.37 -22.62 -2.88
CA GLU A 306 -0.65 -24.06 -2.92
C GLU A 306 0.28 -24.84 -1.98
N GLU A 307 1.57 -24.54 -1.94
CA GLU A 307 2.55 -25.14 -1.02
C GLU A 307 2.24 -24.81 0.45
N ALA A 308 1.79 -23.59 0.74
CA ALA A 308 1.42 -23.13 2.09
C ALA A 308 0.03 -23.62 2.53
N GLY A 309 -0.76 -24.22 1.63
CA GLY A 309 -2.13 -24.67 1.92
C GLY A 309 -3.15 -23.55 2.00
N ILE A 310 -2.83 -22.35 1.47
CA ILE A 310 -3.73 -21.20 1.45
C ILE A 310 -4.73 -21.35 0.31
N ALA A 311 -6.02 -21.30 0.61
CA ALA A 311 -7.07 -21.53 -0.36
C ALA A 311 -7.19 -20.38 -1.36
N LEU A 312 -7.24 -20.70 -2.65
CA LEU A 312 -7.50 -19.78 -3.75
C LEU A 312 -8.75 -20.21 -4.51
N THR A 313 -9.50 -19.24 -5.01
CA THR A 313 -10.63 -19.48 -5.92
C THR A 313 -10.14 -19.81 -7.35
N ASP A 314 -10.99 -20.44 -8.16
CA ASP A 314 -10.67 -20.72 -9.57
C ASP A 314 -10.44 -19.43 -10.38
N ALA A 315 -11.08 -18.31 -9.99
CA ALA A 315 -10.91 -17.01 -10.65
C ALA A 315 -9.57 -16.34 -10.32
N GLN A 316 -8.92 -16.75 -9.23
CA GLN A 316 -7.62 -16.25 -8.80
C GLN A 316 -6.44 -17.04 -9.42
N LYS A 317 -6.69 -18.27 -9.84
CA LYS A 317 -5.73 -19.13 -10.54
C LYS A 317 -5.78 -18.89 -12.04
#